data_03e8cb00d3c9838db33e7214abc9aa65
#
_entry.id   03e8cb00d3c9838db33e7214abc9aa65
#
_cell.length_a   1.000
_cell.length_b   1.000
_cell.length_c   1.000
_cell.angle_alpha   90.00
_cell.angle_beta   90.00
_cell.angle_gamma   90.00
#
_symmetry.space_group_name_H-M   'P 1'
#
loop_
_entity.id
_entity.type
_entity.pdbx_description
1 polymer ?
#
loop_
_entity_poly.entity_id
_entity_poly.type
_entity_poly.pdbx_seq_one_letter_code
_entity_poly.pdbx_strand_id
1 'polypeptide(L)'
;TLDTSNVTLSALSENLDDSLALFSDVLLSPRFDQTEIDRVRASWIAQIKQEKARPAGIGGRVLRKEVYGSGHPYAVPSSGLGEEASIASLTQADMQAWHKQFLRPDNATIMVVGDTTLDEMLPKLEAAFGGWKAPATGKPSAKVPAVALPSRNRVILIDQPGAVQANILIGQLVPSSMSDKATEFEIANSVLGGEFSSRLN
;
A
#
# COMPACT_ATOMS: atom_id res chain seq x y z
N THR A 1 1.64 1.60 1.10
CA THR A 1 1.05 0.79 2.18
C THR A 1 -0.45 0.60 1.94
N LEU A 2 -1.15 -0.18 2.78
CA LEU A 2 -2.60 -0.34 2.67
C LEU A 2 -3.38 0.92 3.10
N ASP A 3 -2.76 1.75 3.91
CA ASP A 3 -3.40 2.91 4.54
C ASP A 3 -2.98 4.25 3.93
N THR A 4 -1.89 4.27 3.16
CA THR A 4 -1.32 5.50 2.61
C THR A 4 -0.89 5.31 1.16
N SER A 5 -1.05 6.37 0.37
CA SER A 5 -0.46 6.50 -0.97
C SER A 5 0.66 7.53 -0.89
N ASN A 6 1.84 7.17 -1.34
CA ASN A 6 3.00 8.05 -1.34
C ASN A 6 3.42 8.33 -2.79
N VAL A 7 3.67 9.59 -3.08
CA VAL A 7 4.31 10.02 -4.32
C VAL A 7 5.56 10.78 -3.92
N THR A 8 6.69 10.43 -4.51
CA THR A 8 7.99 10.96 -4.14
C THR A 8 8.63 11.66 -5.33
N LEU A 9 9.12 12.86 -5.11
CA LEU A 9 10.00 13.57 -5.99
C LEU A 9 11.42 13.56 -5.41
N SER A 10 12.42 13.25 -6.22
CA SER A 10 13.83 13.45 -5.91
C SER A 10 14.46 14.23 -7.05
N ALA A 11 15.05 15.38 -6.73
CA ALA A 11 15.63 16.27 -7.71
C ALA A 11 16.88 16.96 -7.15
N LEU A 12 17.78 17.36 -8.03
CA LEU A 12 18.85 18.29 -7.67
C LEU A 12 18.26 19.69 -7.47
N SER A 13 18.85 20.49 -6.57
CA SER A 13 18.35 21.85 -6.25
C SER A 13 18.24 22.74 -7.48
N GLU A 14 19.17 22.62 -8.43
CA GLU A 14 19.17 23.37 -9.70
C GLU A 14 17.97 23.05 -10.62
N ASN A 15 17.37 21.84 -10.50
CA ASN A 15 16.26 21.39 -11.30
C ASN A 15 14.95 21.32 -10.50
N LEU A 16 14.92 21.89 -9.29
CA LEU A 16 13.80 21.72 -8.38
C LEU A 16 12.50 22.31 -8.93
N ASP A 17 12.55 23.49 -9.52
CA ASP A 17 11.34 24.20 -9.96
C ASP A 17 10.66 23.46 -11.12
N ASP A 18 11.41 23.02 -12.13
CA ASP A 18 10.89 22.25 -13.24
C ASP A 18 10.39 20.86 -12.77
N SER A 19 11.12 20.23 -11.85
CA SER A 19 10.74 18.95 -11.28
C SER A 19 9.48 19.06 -10.44
N LEU A 20 9.32 20.13 -9.67
CA LEU A 20 8.13 20.39 -8.87
C LEU A 20 6.90 20.69 -9.74
N ALA A 21 7.08 21.38 -10.85
CA ALA A 21 6.03 21.61 -11.84
C ALA A 21 5.51 20.28 -12.42
N LEU A 22 6.42 19.39 -12.83
CA LEU A 22 6.06 18.05 -13.30
C LEU A 22 5.39 17.21 -12.19
N PHE A 23 5.89 17.29 -10.98
CA PHE A 23 5.34 16.57 -9.83
C PHE A 23 3.90 17.01 -9.53
N SER A 24 3.66 18.32 -9.54
CA SER A 24 2.30 18.85 -9.34
C SER A 24 1.37 18.46 -10.49
N ASP A 25 1.83 18.48 -11.75
CA ASP A 25 1.02 18.08 -12.89
C ASP A 25 0.63 16.60 -12.82
N VAL A 26 1.57 15.71 -12.50
CA VAL A 26 1.28 14.27 -12.30
C VAL A 26 0.24 14.04 -11.21
N LEU A 27 0.30 14.81 -10.11
CA LEU A 27 -0.63 14.68 -9.01
C LEU A 27 -2.01 15.28 -9.29
N LEU A 28 -2.05 16.49 -9.88
CA LEU A 28 -3.28 17.27 -9.99
C LEU A 28 -4.03 17.05 -11.29
N SER A 29 -3.29 16.68 -12.37
CA SER A 29 -3.84 16.62 -13.73
C SER A 29 -3.50 15.33 -14.49
N PRO A 30 -3.57 14.14 -13.87
CA PRO A 30 -3.25 12.89 -14.55
C PRO A 30 -4.20 12.65 -15.72
N ARG A 31 -3.67 12.29 -16.89
CA ARG A 31 -4.47 12.08 -18.10
C ARG A 31 -5.32 10.81 -18.09
N PHE A 32 -4.91 9.80 -17.35
CA PHE A 32 -5.56 8.48 -17.32
C PHE A 32 -5.76 7.89 -18.74
N ASP A 33 -4.72 7.96 -19.56
CA ASP A 33 -4.76 7.45 -20.93
C ASP A 33 -5.12 5.96 -20.95
N GLN A 34 -6.10 5.57 -21.78
CA GLN A 34 -6.61 4.20 -21.81
C GLN A 34 -5.53 3.19 -22.23
N THR A 35 -4.66 3.57 -23.17
CA THR A 35 -3.57 2.70 -23.63
C THR A 35 -2.59 2.41 -22.50
N GLU A 36 -2.27 3.42 -21.68
CA GLU A 36 -1.40 3.26 -20.53
C GLU A 36 -2.07 2.45 -19.41
N ILE A 37 -3.34 2.67 -19.19
CA ILE A 37 -4.14 1.86 -18.24
C ILE A 37 -4.08 0.39 -18.63
N ASP A 38 -4.29 0.08 -19.90
CA ASP A 38 -4.29 -1.30 -20.39
C ASP A 38 -2.89 -1.93 -20.31
N ARG A 39 -1.85 -1.17 -20.61
CA ARG A 39 -0.45 -1.61 -20.46
C ARG A 39 -0.11 -1.93 -19.00
N VAL A 40 -0.44 -1.03 -18.07
CA VAL A 40 -0.20 -1.22 -16.64
C VAL A 40 -1.02 -2.38 -16.10
N ARG A 41 -2.29 -2.50 -16.49
CA ARG A 41 -3.18 -3.62 -16.13
C ARG A 41 -2.57 -4.96 -16.52
N ALA A 42 -2.10 -5.09 -17.77
CA ALA A 42 -1.48 -6.32 -18.26
C ALA A 42 -0.23 -6.68 -17.43
N SER A 43 0.61 -5.69 -17.11
CA SER A 43 1.79 -5.86 -16.26
C SER A 43 1.42 -6.33 -14.84
N TRP A 44 0.41 -5.74 -14.24
CA TRP A 44 -0.03 -6.10 -12.89
C TRP A 44 -0.62 -7.51 -12.83
N ILE A 45 -1.42 -7.90 -13.82
CA ILE A 45 -1.95 -9.27 -13.93
C ILE A 45 -0.80 -10.28 -14.07
N ALA A 46 0.22 -9.96 -14.86
CA ALA A 46 1.41 -10.81 -14.98
C ALA A 46 2.16 -10.94 -13.65
N GLN A 47 2.33 -9.86 -12.90
CA GLN A 47 2.95 -9.87 -11.57
C GLN A 47 2.14 -10.70 -10.56
N ILE A 48 0.81 -10.59 -10.57
CA ILE A 48 -0.07 -11.42 -9.71
C ILE A 48 0.11 -12.90 -10.02
N LYS A 49 0.16 -13.27 -11.32
CA LYS A 49 0.39 -14.66 -11.73
C LYS A 49 1.76 -15.15 -11.26
N GLN A 50 2.79 -14.33 -11.40
CA GLN A 50 4.13 -14.65 -10.92
C GLN A 50 4.18 -14.80 -9.39
N GLU A 51 3.50 -13.94 -8.65
CA GLU A 51 3.39 -14.05 -7.19
C GLU A 51 2.70 -15.36 -6.78
N LYS A 52 1.59 -15.71 -7.44
CA LYS A 52 0.84 -16.96 -7.19
C LYS A 52 1.63 -18.22 -7.57
N ALA A 53 2.60 -18.13 -8.47
CA ALA A 53 3.46 -19.25 -8.82
C ALA A 53 4.55 -19.54 -7.77
N ARG A 54 4.75 -18.65 -6.80
CA ARG A 54 5.75 -18.82 -5.74
C ARG A 54 5.09 -19.30 -4.45
N PRO A 55 5.62 -20.34 -3.77
CA PRO A 55 5.05 -20.86 -2.52
C PRO A 55 4.84 -19.77 -1.45
N ALA A 56 5.83 -18.92 -1.21
CA ALA A 56 5.71 -17.81 -0.27
C ALA A 56 4.64 -16.77 -0.67
N GLY A 57 4.50 -16.51 -1.96
CA GLY A 57 3.51 -15.55 -2.49
C GLY A 57 2.08 -16.03 -2.26
N ILE A 58 1.78 -17.27 -2.67
CA ILE A 58 0.44 -17.84 -2.45
C ILE A 58 0.13 -18.02 -0.96
N GLY A 59 1.13 -18.46 -0.18
CA GLY A 59 1.00 -18.59 1.26
C GLY A 59 0.64 -17.27 1.94
N GLY A 60 1.33 -16.17 1.58
CA GLY A 60 1.04 -14.84 2.11
C GLY A 60 -0.36 -14.34 1.77
N ARG A 61 -0.85 -14.62 0.56
CA ARG A 61 -2.22 -14.27 0.14
C ARG A 61 -3.27 -15.02 0.96
N VAL A 62 -3.07 -16.32 1.17
CA VAL A 62 -3.97 -17.15 1.96
C VAL A 62 -3.94 -16.75 3.42
N LEU A 63 -2.75 -16.58 4.01
CA LEU A 63 -2.60 -16.22 5.42
C LEU A 63 -3.38 -14.95 5.77
N ARG A 64 -3.29 -13.90 4.96
CA ARG A 64 -4.02 -12.64 5.24
C ARG A 64 -5.54 -12.84 5.23
N LYS A 65 -6.07 -13.58 4.24
CA LYS A 65 -7.51 -13.90 4.20
C LYS A 65 -7.97 -14.70 5.42
N GLU A 66 -7.13 -15.61 5.88
CA GLU A 66 -7.42 -16.43 7.04
C GLU A 66 -7.31 -15.68 8.36
N VAL A 67 -6.36 -14.76 8.48
CA VAL A 67 -6.17 -13.95 9.69
C VAL A 67 -7.27 -12.90 9.84
N TYR A 68 -7.58 -12.17 8.75
CA TYR A 68 -8.52 -11.04 8.81
C TYR A 68 -9.96 -11.41 8.45
N GLY A 69 -10.16 -12.50 7.74
CA GLY A 69 -11.46 -12.88 7.18
C GLY A 69 -11.73 -12.25 5.82
N SER A 70 -12.45 -13.00 4.96
CA SER A 70 -12.83 -12.52 3.64
C SER A 70 -13.67 -11.26 3.71
N GLY A 71 -13.35 -10.25 2.90
CA GLY A 71 -14.04 -8.95 2.87
C GLY A 71 -13.49 -7.90 3.84
N HIS A 72 -12.57 -8.27 4.73
CA HIS A 72 -11.88 -7.29 5.56
C HIS A 72 -10.88 -6.47 4.73
N PRO A 73 -10.74 -5.15 4.93
CA PRO A 73 -9.79 -4.32 4.16
C PRO A 73 -8.35 -4.84 4.19
N TYR A 74 -7.91 -5.42 5.29
CA TYR A 74 -6.56 -5.97 5.42
C TYR A 74 -6.41 -7.43 4.98
N ALA A 75 -7.47 -8.08 4.50
CA ALA A 75 -7.40 -9.41 3.91
C ALA A 75 -6.80 -9.42 2.49
N VAL A 76 -6.54 -8.26 1.92
CA VAL A 76 -5.89 -8.11 0.60
C VAL A 76 -4.40 -8.49 0.67
N PRO A 77 -3.80 -8.89 -0.46
CA PRO A 77 -2.37 -9.22 -0.49
C PRO A 77 -1.48 -8.07 -0.03
N SER A 78 -0.44 -8.38 0.75
CA SER A 78 0.52 -7.37 1.23
C SER A 78 1.36 -6.73 0.12
N SER A 79 1.46 -7.39 -1.04
CA SER A 79 2.10 -6.85 -2.24
C SER A 79 1.38 -5.62 -2.81
N GLY A 80 0.13 -5.37 -2.43
CA GLY A 80 -0.69 -4.30 -2.99
C GLY A 80 -1.22 -4.56 -4.40
N LEU A 81 -0.87 -5.70 -5.01
CA LEU A 81 -1.28 -6.01 -6.39
C LEU A 81 -2.77 -6.32 -6.55
N GLY A 82 -3.47 -6.62 -5.45
CA GLY A 82 -4.89 -6.97 -5.51
C GLY A 82 -5.16 -8.36 -6.07
N GLU A 83 -6.34 -8.54 -6.67
CA GLU A 83 -6.76 -9.79 -7.31
C GLU A 83 -6.94 -9.60 -8.81
N GLU A 84 -6.66 -10.64 -9.61
CA GLU A 84 -6.73 -10.58 -11.08
C GLU A 84 -8.09 -10.09 -11.58
N ALA A 85 -9.18 -10.61 -11.01
CA ALA A 85 -10.53 -10.21 -11.41
C ALA A 85 -10.81 -8.72 -11.14
N SER A 86 -10.37 -8.22 -9.99
CA SER A 86 -10.53 -6.80 -9.65
C SER A 86 -9.72 -5.90 -10.60
N ILE A 87 -8.46 -6.26 -10.86
CA ILE A 87 -7.60 -5.49 -11.78
C ILE A 87 -8.15 -5.51 -13.20
N ALA A 88 -8.66 -6.66 -13.66
CA ALA A 88 -9.25 -6.80 -14.99
C ALA A 88 -10.51 -5.92 -15.17
N SER A 89 -11.30 -5.72 -14.12
CA SER A 89 -12.55 -4.95 -14.17
C SER A 89 -12.38 -3.45 -13.96
N LEU A 90 -11.22 -2.96 -13.49
CA LEU A 90 -10.98 -1.54 -13.27
C LEU A 90 -11.10 -0.75 -14.57
N THR A 91 -11.84 0.34 -14.51
CA THR A 91 -12.03 1.26 -15.64
C THR A 91 -11.28 2.58 -15.42
N GLN A 92 -11.12 3.35 -16.50
CA GLN A 92 -10.64 4.72 -16.42
C GLN A 92 -11.49 5.57 -15.45
N ALA A 93 -12.81 5.39 -15.50
CA ALA A 93 -13.74 6.12 -14.62
C ALA A 93 -13.51 5.78 -13.14
N ASP A 94 -13.21 4.53 -12.81
CA ASP A 94 -12.90 4.13 -11.44
C ASP A 94 -11.62 4.81 -10.93
N MET A 95 -10.60 4.90 -11.77
CA MET A 95 -9.34 5.58 -11.42
C MET A 95 -9.54 7.08 -11.22
N GLN A 96 -10.31 7.74 -12.10
CA GLN A 96 -10.67 9.15 -11.97
C GLN A 96 -11.50 9.42 -10.72
N ALA A 97 -12.46 8.54 -10.41
CA ALA A 97 -13.29 8.64 -9.22
C ALA A 97 -12.45 8.49 -7.95
N TRP A 98 -11.54 7.51 -7.90
CA TRP A 98 -10.62 7.31 -6.79
C TRP A 98 -9.71 8.52 -6.59
N HIS A 99 -9.09 9.02 -7.67
CA HIS A 99 -8.24 10.20 -7.64
C HIS A 99 -8.97 11.41 -7.04
N LYS A 100 -10.15 11.73 -7.56
CA LYS A 100 -10.97 12.84 -7.08
C LYS A 100 -11.40 12.68 -5.62
N GLN A 101 -11.65 11.46 -5.17
CA GLN A 101 -12.12 11.18 -3.82
C GLN A 101 -11.01 11.21 -2.78
N PHE A 102 -9.85 10.66 -3.09
CA PHE A 102 -8.80 10.40 -2.09
C PHE A 102 -7.60 11.34 -2.21
N LEU A 103 -7.26 11.78 -3.43
CA LEU A 103 -6.17 12.73 -3.67
C LEU A 103 -6.69 14.17 -3.48
N ARG A 104 -6.59 14.67 -2.27
CA ARG A 104 -7.19 15.95 -1.88
C ARG A 104 -6.31 16.65 -0.82
N PRO A 105 -6.25 18.00 -0.83
CA PRO A 105 -5.31 18.74 0.03
C PRO A 105 -5.60 18.56 1.52
N ASP A 106 -6.86 18.38 1.92
CA ASP A 106 -7.26 18.13 3.31
C ASP A 106 -6.98 16.69 3.79
N ASN A 107 -6.40 15.85 2.92
CA ASN A 107 -5.97 14.48 3.20
C ASN A 107 -4.49 14.25 2.81
N ALA A 108 -3.76 15.30 2.51
CA ALA A 108 -2.36 15.24 2.08
C ALA A 108 -1.42 15.84 3.12
N THR A 109 -0.21 15.30 3.17
CA THR A 109 0.90 15.87 3.91
C THR A 109 2.09 15.92 2.96
N ILE A 110 2.71 17.08 2.84
CA ILE A 110 3.95 17.26 2.07
C ILE A 110 5.11 17.28 3.06
N MET A 111 6.09 16.43 2.84
CA MET A 111 7.33 16.40 3.59
C MET A 111 8.47 16.75 2.65
N VAL A 112 9.31 17.70 3.05
CA VAL A 112 10.49 18.11 2.29
C VAL A 112 11.74 17.83 3.12
N VAL A 113 12.71 17.17 2.51
CA VAL A 113 14.01 16.89 3.11
C VAL A 113 15.09 17.24 2.08
N GLY A 114 16.03 18.09 2.45
CA GLY A 114 17.10 18.50 1.54
C GLY A 114 17.83 19.74 2.04
N ASP A 115 18.74 20.24 1.21
CA ASP A 115 19.47 21.48 1.46
C ASP A 115 18.60 22.68 1.04
N THR A 116 17.70 23.07 1.92
CA THR A 116 16.73 24.14 1.71
C THR A 116 16.17 24.65 3.03
N THR A 117 15.47 25.78 3.01
CA THR A 117 14.78 26.34 4.17
C THR A 117 13.27 26.39 3.93
N LEU A 118 12.50 26.58 5.01
CA LEU A 118 11.05 26.74 4.90
C LEU A 118 10.69 27.98 4.06
N ASP A 119 11.42 29.07 4.27
CA ASP A 119 11.17 30.35 3.58
C ASP A 119 11.41 30.25 2.06
N GLU A 120 12.32 29.37 1.64
CA GLU A 120 12.58 29.09 0.21
C GLU A 120 11.54 28.15 -0.38
N MET A 121 11.15 27.13 0.39
CA MET A 121 10.25 26.10 -0.13
C MET A 121 8.77 26.48 -0.11
N LEU A 122 8.34 27.25 0.88
CA LEU A 122 6.93 27.59 1.02
C LEU A 122 6.36 28.29 -0.21
N PRO A 123 6.98 29.35 -0.78
CA PRO A 123 6.48 29.99 -1.99
C PRO A 123 6.40 29.03 -3.21
N LYS A 124 7.35 28.11 -3.34
CA LYS A 124 7.38 27.13 -4.42
C LYS A 124 6.23 26.11 -4.28
N LEU A 125 5.97 25.64 -3.06
CA LEU A 125 4.85 24.74 -2.78
C LEU A 125 3.50 25.45 -2.95
N GLU A 126 3.39 26.71 -2.54
CA GLU A 126 2.19 27.51 -2.76
C GLU A 126 1.94 27.76 -4.26
N ALA A 127 2.97 28.02 -5.04
CA ALA A 127 2.85 28.13 -6.50
C ALA A 127 2.37 26.82 -7.15
N ALA A 128 2.90 25.68 -6.71
CA ALA A 128 2.57 24.37 -7.27
C ALA A 128 1.20 23.83 -6.82
N PHE A 129 0.82 24.04 -5.56
CA PHE A 129 -0.33 23.39 -4.93
C PHE A 129 -1.39 24.35 -4.37
N GLY A 130 -1.15 25.65 -4.29
CA GLY A 130 -2.08 26.63 -3.72
C GLY A 130 -3.43 26.71 -4.43
N GLY A 131 -3.48 26.30 -5.71
CA GLY A 131 -4.71 26.14 -6.48
C GLY A 131 -5.51 24.86 -6.18
N TRP A 132 -4.92 23.89 -5.49
CA TRP A 132 -5.54 22.61 -5.19
C TRP A 132 -6.63 22.77 -4.11
N LYS A 133 -7.89 22.59 -4.48
CA LYS A 133 -9.03 22.80 -3.59
C LYS A 133 -9.63 21.48 -3.17
N ALA A 134 -9.96 21.37 -1.88
CA ALA A 134 -10.69 20.22 -1.38
C ALA A 134 -12.09 20.16 -2.02
N PRO A 135 -12.56 18.96 -2.44
CA PRO A 135 -13.94 18.78 -2.87
C PRO A 135 -14.92 19.17 -1.76
N ALA A 136 -16.12 19.65 -2.13
CA ALA A 136 -17.18 19.98 -1.18
C ALA A 136 -17.71 18.74 -0.40
N THR A 137 -17.46 17.54 -0.92
CA THR A 137 -17.74 16.28 -0.22
C THR A 137 -16.84 16.12 0.98
N GLY A 138 -17.37 15.61 2.09
CA GLY A 138 -16.59 15.33 3.30
C GLY A 138 -15.37 14.45 3.03
N LYS A 139 -14.35 14.59 3.86
CA LYS A 139 -13.13 13.76 3.83
C LYS A 139 -13.53 12.29 3.97
N PRO A 140 -13.05 11.39 3.08
CA PRO A 140 -13.33 9.98 3.21
C PRO A 140 -12.73 9.44 4.52
N SER A 141 -13.50 8.64 5.22
CA SER A 141 -13.09 7.95 6.45
C SER A 141 -13.18 6.46 6.23
N ALA A 142 -12.06 5.77 6.36
CA ALA A 142 -12.03 4.32 6.35
C ALA A 142 -12.42 3.78 7.73
N LYS A 143 -13.45 2.94 7.77
CA LYS A 143 -13.77 2.16 8.97
C LYS A 143 -13.13 0.78 8.82
N VAL A 144 -12.17 0.48 9.68
CA VAL A 144 -11.55 -0.84 9.75
C VAL A 144 -12.30 -1.65 10.80
N PRO A 145 -13.04 -2.70 10.43
CA PRO A 145 -13.75 -3.54 11.39
C PRO A 145 -12.78 -4.24 12.34
N ALA A 146 -13.22 -4.45 13.58
CA ALA A 146 -12.47 -5.29 14.51
C ALA A 146 -12.56 -6.76 14.09
N VAL A 147 -11.44 -7.47 14.20
CA VAL A 147 -11.37 -8.91 13.91
C VAL A 147 -11.30 -9.68 15.22
N ALA A 148 -12.20 -10.63 15.39
CA ALA A 148 -12.16 -11.52 16.56
C ALA A 148 -11.00 -12.52 16.46
N LEU A 149 -10.37 -12.78 17.59
CA LEU A 149 -9.37 -13.86 17.68
C LEU A 149 -10.04 -15.21 17.38
N PRO A 150 -9.39 -16.09 16.63
CA PRO A 150 -9.91 -17.42 16.36
C PRO A 150 -9.98 -18.24 17.64
N SER A 151 -11.05 -19.02 17.81
CA SER A 151 -11.26 -19.88 18.98
C SER A 151 -10.33 -21.09 19.02
N ARG A 152 -9.67 -21.40 17.92
CA ARG A 152 -8.74 -22.54 17.79
C ARG A 152 -7.65 -22.24 16.75
N ASN A 153 -6.52 -22.91 16.91
CA ASN A 153 -5.48 -22.91 15.89
C ASN A 153 -5.98 -23.55 14.59
N ARG A 154 -5.57 -23.01 13.46
CA ARG A 154 -5.88 -23.54 12.13
C ARG A 154 -4.57 -23.86 11.41
N VAL A 155 -4.54 -25.00 10.74
CA VAL A 155 -3.44 -25.38 9.83
C VAL A 155 -4.04 -25.48 8.44
N ILE A 156 -3.45 -24.76 7.50
CA ILE A 156 -3.90 -24.71 6.11
C ILE A 156 -2.76 -25.25 5.26
N LEU A 157 -3.01 -26.33 4.57
CA LEU A 157 -2.06 -26.94 3.65
C LEU A 157 -2.38 -26.46 2.23
N ILE A 158 -1.40 -25.89 1.57
CA ILE A 158 -1.47 -25.50 0.15
C ILE A 158 -0.56 -26.44 -0.61
N ASP A 159 -1.15 -27.33 -1.40
CA ASP A 159 -0.39 -28.23 -2.25
C ASP A 159 0.16 -27.49 -3.47
N GLN A 160 1.47 -27.59 -3.67
CA GLN A 160 2.16 -27.04 -4.83
C GLN A 160 3.10 -28.08 -5.41
N PRO A 161 2.63 -28.88 -6.37
CA PRO A 161 3.42 -29.94 -6.99
C PRO A 161 4.72 -29.41 -7.60
N GLY A 162 5.81 -30.10 -7.34
CA GLY A 162 7.14 -29.74 -7.85
C GLY A 162 7.86 -28.63 -7.07
N ALA A 163 7.31 -28.14 -5.97
CA ALA A 163 8.02 -27.21 -5.09
C ALA A 163 9.24 -27.92 -4.45
N VAL A 164 10.40 -27.26 -4.56
CA VAL A 164 11.66 -27.80 -4.01
C VAL A 164 11.73 -27.66 -2.49
N GLN A 165 11.00 -26.67 -1.94
CA GLN A 165 11.00 -26.36 -0.51
C GLN A 165 9.59 -26.11 -0.02
N ALA A 166 9.31 -26.49 1.23
CA ALA A 166 8.12 -26.07 1.95
C ALA A 166 8.32 -24.67 2.53
N ASN A 167 7.28 -23.85 2.44
CA ASN A 167 7.23 -22.54 3.11
C ASN A 167 6.19 -22.61 4.23
N ILE A 168 6.60 -22.31 5.43
CA ILE A 168 5.75 -22.26 6.61
C ILE A 168 5.54 -20.80 6.98
N LEU A 169 4.28 -20.35 6.99
CA LEU A 169 3.91 -19.01 7.43
C LEU A 169 3.02 -19.11 8.66
N ILE A 170 3.38 -18.42 9.69
CA ILE A 170 2.64 -18.36 10.95
C ILE A 170 2.14 -16.94 11.11
N GLY A 171 0.84 -16.77 11.36
CA GLY A 171 0.23 -15.47 11.54
C GLY A 171 -0.74 -15.44 12.71
N GLN A 172 -0.71 -14.34 13.46
CA GLN A 172 -1.60 -14.06 14.57
C GLN A 172 -1.95 -12.59 14.58
N LEU A 173 -3.18 -12.27 15.01
CA LEU A 173 -3.56 -10.90 15.32
C LEU A 173 -2.89 -10.48 16.63
N VAL A 174 -2.34 -9.28 16.60
CA VAL A 174 -1.75 -8.59 17.76
C VAL A 174 -2.40 -7.21 17.91
N PRO A 175 -2.23 -6.53 19.04
CA PRO A 175 -2.67 -5.14 19.19
C PRO A 175 -2.14 -4.24 18.05
N SER A 176 -2.86 -3.14 17.82
CA SER A 176 -2.47 -2.16 16.80
C SER A 176 -1.04 -1.63 17.06
N SER A 177 -0.33 -1.28 15.99
CA SER A 177 0.96 -0.57 16.06
C SER A 177 0.88 0.79 16.77
N MET A 178 -0.34 1.31 16.98
CA MET A 178 -0.60 2.52 17.78
C MET A 178 -0.82 2.20 19.28
N SER A 179 -0.72 0.93 19.67
CA SER A 179 -0.79 0.52 21.07
C SER A 179 0.46 0.94 21.84
N ASP A 180 0.29 1.27 23.11
CA ASP A 180 1.40 1.51 24.05
C ASP A 180 2.33 0.31 24.22
N LYS A 181 1.86 -0.90 23.85
CA LYS A 181 2.61 -2.16 23.88
C LYS A 181 3.21 -2.58 22.53
N ALA A 182 3.18 -1.72 21.52
CA ALA A 182 3.64 -2.09 20.17
C ALA A 182 5.12 -2.51 20.19
N THR A 183 5.96 -1.78 20.93
CA THR A 183 7.40 -2.06 21.03
C THR A 183 7.69 -3.40 21.71
N GLU A 184 6.96 -3.72 22.79
CA GLU A 184 7.11 -5.02 23.47
C GLU A 184 6.74 -6.20 22.53
N PHE A 185 5.67 -6.03 21.74
CA PHE A 185 5.30 -7.04 20.76
C PHE A 185 6.34 -7.18 19.64
N GLU A 186 6.93 -6.09 19.18
CA GLU A 186 7.98 -6.10 18.17
C GLU A 186 9.23 -6.84 18.69
N ILE A 187 9.69 -6.53 19.89
CA ILE A 187 10.81 -7.21 20.53
C ILE A 187 10.51 -8.70 20.72
N ALA A 188 9.32 -9.04 21.23
CA ALA A 188 8.93 -10.43 21.40
C ALA A 188 8.91 -11.19 20.07
N ASN A 189 8.41 -10.57 19.01
CA ASN A 189 8.39 -11.14 17.67
C ASN A 189 9.81 -11.36 17.10
N SER A 190 10.72 -10.42 17.32
CA SER A 190 12.13 -10.54 16.89
C SER A 190 12.81 -11.75 17.55
N VAL A 191 12.57 -11.96 18.84
CA VAL A 191 13.12 -13.12 19.58
C VAL A 191 12.49 -14.43 19.09
N LEU A 192 11.18 -14.43 18.78
CA LEU A 192 10.44 -15.62 18.37
C LEU A 192 10.79 -16.08 16.97
N GLY A 193 10.74 -15.19 15.98
CA GLY A 193 10.85 -15.55 14.56
C GLY A 193 11.16 -14.39 13.61
N GLY A 194 11.47 -13.19 14.12
CA GLY A 194 11.71 -12.01 13.32
C GLY A 194 13.13 -11.87 12.79
N GLU A 195 14.10 -12.57 13.38
CA GLU A 195 15.51 -12.44 13.06
C GLU A 195 16.14 -13.79 12.66
N PHE A 196 17.29 -13.74 11.95
CA PHE A 196 17.98 -14.95 11.52
C PHE A 196 18.36 -15.87 12.69
N SER A 197 18.70 -15.32 13.85
CA SER A 197 19.06 -16.06 15.06
C SER A 197 17.89 -16.30 16.02
N SER A 198 16.66 -16.11 15.54
CA SER A 198 15.46 -16.30 16.34
C SER A 198 15.16 -17.78 16.63
N ARG A 199 14.25 -18.05 17.58
CA ARG A 199 13.94 -19.42 18.04
C ARG A 199 13.28 -20.31 17.01
N LEU A 200 12.65 -19.74 15.98
CA LEU A 200 11.96 -20.47 14.92
C LEU A 200 12.79 -20.65 13.65
N ASN A 201 13.98 -20.08 13.59
CA ASN A 201 14.93 -20.25 12.47
C ASN A 201 15.95 -21.34 12.77
#